data_d0b8b5c7532e8df8b10545d292b4adf9
#
_entry.id   d0b8b5c7532e8df8b10545d292b4adf9
#
_cell.length_a   1.000
_cell.length_b   1.000
_cell.length_c   1.000
_cell.angle_alpha   90.00
_cell.angle_beta   90.00
_cell.angle_gamma   90.00
#
_symmetry.space_group_name_H-M   'P 1'
#
loop_
_entity.id
_entity.type
_entity.pdbx_description
1 polymer ?
#
loop_
_entity_poly.entity_id
_entity_poly.type
_entity_poly.pdbx_seq_one_letter_code
_entity_poly.pdbx_strand_id
1 'polypeptide(L)'
;MDRKQYEKDSRYQTERNKIQLSSKNQRKKRRRMKYLRRMLILLVLLVLLILAAAAVLSIIRRQEPGIHVDNSTLHSENISMDKLNSPNAILTELKSGETIAQRGAGDRIYPASLTKIMTALVAIENISDLDEPMTSPYDFYQYLYQMDASMAGFEPGETAKARDYIYGVILASGAECCLTLAEAVSGSEQGFVDLMNQKAAELGMDDTHFSNTTGLQDAEHYTTVRDLSLLLDSALKNAEFREVFTSRSYTVQPTNVHPEGFTIGSTLFENAGNTGLKNGEILGGKTGYTDEAGLCLASLAEVDGEEYILVTAHAPGSHETEQYHILDAITVYNEIADARRD
;
A
#
# COMPACT_ATOMS: atom_id res chain seq x y z
N MET A 1 55.62 -5.14 -69.36
CA MET A 1 54.71 -4.15 -68.72
C MET A 1 55.61 -3.32 -67.80
N ASP A 2 55.70 -2.02 -68.01
CA ASP A 2 56.68 -1.13 -67.39
C ASP A 2 56.30 -0.88 -65.90
N ARG A 3 57.25 -1.14 -64.96
CA ARG A 3 57.10 -1.01 -63.50
C ARG A 3 56.57 0.38 -63.10
N LYS A 4 56.93 1.41 -63.86
CA LYS A 4 56.46 2.79 -63.65
C LYS A 4 54.94 2.97 -63.95
N GLN A 5 54.43 2.24 -64.90
CA GLN A 5 52.99 2.29 -65.23
C GLN A 5 52.17 1.62 -64.12
N TYR A 6 52.61 0.50 -63.57
CA TYR A 6 51.94 -0.22 -62.47
C TYR A 6 51.90 0.62 -61.16
N GLU A 7 52.98 1.34 -60.85
CA GLU A 7 53.00 2.23 -59.68
C GLU A 7 52.07 3.43 -59.83
N LYS A 8 51.92 3.95 -61.05
CA LYS A 8 51.04 5.07 -61.35
C LYS A 8 49.56 4.67 -61.24
N ASP A 9 49.20 3.49 -61.72
CA ASP A 9 47.84 2.96 -61.67
C ASP A 9 47.44 2.60 -60.23
N SER A 10 48.38 2.05 -59.43
CA SER A 10 48.20 1.75 -58.03
C SER A 10 47.94 3.00 -57.17
N ARG A 11 48.69 4.09 -57.41
CA ARG A 11 48.45 5.39 -56.76
C ARG A 11 47.12 5.99 -57.13
N TYR A 12 46.73 5.91 -58.39
CA TYR A 12 45.42 6.42 -58.86
C TYR A 12 44.23 5.67 -58.24
N GLN A 13 44.34 4.35 -58.09
CA GLN A 13 43.31 3.53 -57.42
C GLN A 13 43.23 3.86 -55.94
N THR A 14 44.36 4.08 -55.27
CA THR A 14 44.44 4.42 -53.87
C THR A 14 43.78 5.79 -53.57
N GLU A 15 44.04 6.79 -54.38
CA GLU A 15 43.41 8.11 -54.26
C GLU A 15 41.92 8.05 -54.53
N ARG A 16 41.47 7.32 -55.54
CA ARG A 16 40.08 7.14 -55.91
C ARG A 16 39.30 6.49 -54.76
N ASN A 17 39.88 5.48 -54.08
CA ASN A 17 39.33 4.83 -52.92
C ASN A 17 39.24 5.77 -51.71
N LYS A 18 40.23 6.62 -51.46
CA LYS A 18 40.22 7.64 -50.40
C LYS A 18 39.09 8.65 -50.63
N ILE A 19 38.87 9.14 -51.88
CA ILE A 19 37.81 10.08 -52.23
C ILE A 19 36.43 9.43 -52.05
N GLN A 20 36.29 8.16 -52.45
CA GLN A 20 35.01 7.43 -52.26
C GLN A 20 34.70 7.18 -50.78
N LEU A 21 35.72 6.83 -49.92
CA LEU A 21 35.54 6.67 -48.48
C LEU A 21 35.15 8.00 -47.82
N SER A 22 35.81 9.10 -48.20
CA SER A 22 35.49 10.43 -47.67
C SER A 22 34.06 10.85 -48.00
N SER A 23 33.61 10.62 -49.25
CA SER A 23 32.24 10.95 -49.67
C SER A 23 31.17 10.09 -48.95
N LYS A 24 31.43 8.79 -48.76
CA LYS A 24 30.56 7.89 -47.98
C LYS A 24 30.45 8.35 -46.49
N ASN A 25 31.56 8.72 -45.88
CA ASN A 25 31.59 9.22 -44.50
C ASN A 25 30.85 10.55 -44.35
N GLN A 26 31.00 11.47 -45.31
CA GLN A 26 30.24 12.73 -45.31
C GLN A 26 28.72 12.49 -45.47
N ARG A 27 28.31 11.54 -46.34
CA ARG A 27 26.89 11.18 -46.50
C ARG A 27 26.33 10.56 -45.21
N LYS A 28 27.11 9.71 -44.54
CA LYS A 28 26.74 9.08 -43.24
C LYS A 28 26.60 10.13 -42.13
N LYS A 29 27.50 11.11 -42.07
CA LYS A 29 27.46 12.24 -41.14
C LYS A 29 26.24 13.14 -41.39
N ARG A 30 25.92 13.46 -42.64
CA ARG A 30 24.70 14.24 -42.99
C ARG A 30 23.40 13.52 -42.66
N ARG A 31 23.35 12.18 -42.85
CA ARG A 31 22.17 11.35 -42.44
C ARG A 31 22.00 11.34 -40.93
N ARG A 32 23.09 11.16 -40.15
CA ARG A 32 23.07 11.22 -38.68
C ARG A 32 22.59 12.59 -38.17
N MET A 33 23.08 13.69 -38.76
CA MET A 33 22.65 15.04 -38.39
C MET A 33 21.17 15.30 -38.70
N LYS A 34 20.65 14.79 -39.81
CA LYS A 34 19.22 14.90 -40.13
C LYS A 34 18.37 14.08 -39.15
N TYR A 35 18.82 12.91 -38.75
CA TYR A 35 18.14 12.06 -37.75
C TYR A 35 18.12 12.72 -36.37
N LEU A 36 19.26 13.23 -35.92
CA LEU A 36 19.38 13.95 -34.63
C LEU A 36 18.47 15.21 -34.60
N ARG A 37 18.41 15.97 -35.69
CA ARG A 37 17.49 17.12 -35.75
C ARG A 37 16.02 16.71 -35.67
N ARG A 38 15.63 15.60 -36.32
CA ARG A 38 14.26 15.08 -36.24
C ARG A 38 13.92 14.60 -34.83
N MET A 39 14.84 13.87 -34.18
CA MET A 39 14.68 13.45 -32.78
C MET A 39 14.53 14.64 -31.83
N LEU A 40 15.34 15.69 -32.02
CA LEU A 40 15.25 16.91 -31.22
C LEU A 40 13.90 17.62 -31.36
N ILE A 41 13.41 17.71 -32.60
CA ILE A 41 12.09 18.31 -32.90
C ILE A 41 10.98 17.51 -32.23
N LEU A 42 11.02 16.15 -32.29
CA LEU A 42 10.03 15.29 -31.66
C LEU A 42 10.07 15.42 -30.14
N LEU A 43 11.26 15.53 -29.55
CA LEU A 43 11.42 15.75 -28.09
C LEU A 43 10.81 17.09 -27.65
N VAL A 44 11.06 18.16 -28.42
CA VAL A 44 10.49 19.49 -28.13
C VAL A 44 8.95 19.46 -28.24
N LEU A 45 8.42 18.79 -29.27
CA LEU A 45 6.97 18.64 -29.43
C LEU A 45 6.35 17.84 -28.27
N LEU A 46 7.01 16.78 -27.80
CA LEU A 46 6.56 15.99 -26.66
C LEU A 46 6.52 16.84 -25.38
N VAL A 47 7.57 17.63 -25.11
CA VAL A 47 7.61 18.54 -23.95
C VAL A 47 6.49 19.59 -24.03
N LEU A 48 6.25 20.17 -25.21
CA LEU A 48 5.16 21.13 -25.38
C LEU A 48 3.78 20.50 -25.16
N LEU A 49 3.61 19.24 -25.55
CA LEU A 49 2.37 18.49 -25.35
C LEU A 49 2.12 18.18 -23.87
N ILE A 50 3.16 17.84 -23.11
CA ILE A 50 3.09 17.65 -21.66
C ILE A 50 2.75 18.96 -20.94
N LEU A 51 3.37 20.08 -21.34
CA LEU A 51 3.08 21.39 -20.77
C LEU A 51 1.64 21.86 -21.08
N ALA A 52 1.15 21.58 -22.30
CA ALA A 52 -0.24 21.86 -22.68
C ALA A 52 -1.22 21.01 -21.86
N ALA A 53 -0.95 19.73 -21.67
CA ALA A 53 -1.77 18.84 -20.83
C ALA A 53 -1.81 19.30 -19.37
N ALA A 54 -0.66 19.71 -18.82
CA ALA A 54 -0.58 20.25 -17.47
C ALA A 54 -1.36 21.57 -17.32
N ALA A 55 -1.32 22.46 -18.33
CA ALA A 55 -2.10 23.68 -18.36
C ALA A 55 -3.62 23.40 -18.44
N VAL A 56 -4.05 22.44 -19.25
CA VAL A 56 -5.47 22.04 -19.34
C VAL A 56 -5.93 21.45 -17.99
N LEU A 57 -5.14 20.58 -17.37
CA LEU A 57 -5.44 20.05 -16.03
C LEU A 57 -5.54 21.16 -14.96
N SER A 58 -4.70 22.18 -15.04
CA SER A 58 -4.76 23.31 -14.10
C SER A 58 -6.01 24.19 -14.32
N ILE A 59 -6.50 24.30 -15.56
CA ILE A 59 -7.73 25.03 -15.91
C ILE A 59 -8.96 24.23 -15.45
N ILE A 60 -8.96 22.90 -15.67
CA ILE A 60 -10.06 22.01 -15.22
C ILE A 60 -10.17 22.05 -13.68
N ARG A 61 -9.05 22.05 -12.94
CA ARG A 61 -9.05 22.21 -11.48
C ARG A 61 -9.58 23.58 -11.01
N ARG A 62 -9.56 24.61 -11.87
CA ARG A 62 -10.09 25.97 -11.53
C ARG A 62 -11.55 26.16 -11.90
N GLN A 63 -12.17 25.23 -12.62
CA GLN A 63 -13.57 25.31 -13.07
C GLN A 63 -14.47 24.26 -12.43
N GLU A 64 -14.22 23.86 -11.19
CA GLU A 64 -15.27 23.20 -10.44
C GLU A 64 -16.33 24.26 -10.07
N PRO A 65 -17.59 24.12 -10.55
CA PRO A 65 -18.66 25.01 -10.11
C PRO A 65 -18.86 24.78 -8.62
N GLY A 66 -18.73 25.84 -7.84
CA GLY A 66 -19.03 25.80 -6.40
C GLY A 66 -20.43 25.28 -6.18
N ILE A 67 -20.57 24.01 -5.86
CA ILE A 67 -21.72 23.48 -5.21
C ILE A 67 -21.63 24.03 -3.79
N HIS A 68 -22.48 25.01 -3.47
CA HIS A 68 -22.80 25.35 -2.08
C HIS A 68 -23.45 24.10 -1.47
N VAL A 69 -22.63 23.17 -0.99
CA VAL A 69 -23.03 22.25 0.05
C VAL A 69 -22.83 23.04 1.34
N ASP A 70 -23.90 23.18 2.08
CA ASP A 70 -23.87 23.68 3.46
C ASP A 70 -23.06 22.64 4.27
N ASN A 71 -21.76 22.79 4.23
CA ASN A 71 -20.83 21.98 4.98
C ASN A 71 -20.61 22.70 6.30
N SER A 72 -21.17 22.17 7.36
CA SER A 72 -20.55 22.24 8.66
C SER A 72 -19.19 21.52 8.54
N THR A 73 -18.17 22.19 7.99
CA THR A 73 -16.81 21.70 7.93
C THR A 73 -16.36 21.45 9.36
N LEU A 74 -16.03 20.19 9.65
CA LEU A 74 -15.31 19.86 10.89
C LEU A 74 -14.00 20.65 10.87
N HIS A 75 -13.95 21.70 11.69
CA HIS A 75 -12.71 22.44 11.86
C HIS A 75 -11.79 21.61 12.75
N SER A 76 -10.52 21.45 12.34
CA SER A 76 -9.49 20.71 13.08
C SER A 76 -9.33 21.19 14.55
N GLU A 77 -9.83 22.36 14.89
CA GLU A 77 -9.83 22.93 16.23
C GLU A 77 -10.77 22.22 17.22
N ASN A 78 -11.71 21.41 16.72
CA ASN A 78 -12.74 20.77 17.54
C ASN A 78 -12.43 19.31 17.94
N ILE A 79 -11.40 18.68 17.33
CA ILE A 79 -11.02 17.29 17.62
C ILE A 79 -9.65 17.28 18.30
N SER A 80 -9.62 16.93 19.59
CA SER A 80 -8.38 16.94 20.37
C SER A 80 -7.74 15.55 20.41
N MET A 81 -6.50 15.45 19.93
CA MET A 81 -5.68 14.24 20.06
C MET A 81 -4.87 14.18 21.37
N ASP A 82 -4.93 15.21 22.21
CA ASP A 82 -4.07 15.32 23.41
C ASP A 82 -4.42 14.34 24.53
N LYS A 83 -5.66 13.87 24.54
CA LYS A 83 -6.17 12.93 25.56
C LYS A 83 -5.97 11.46 25.23
N LEU A 84 -5.45 11.16 24.02
CA LEU A 84 -5.26 9.80 23.57
C LEU A 84 -4.10 9.13 24.32
N ASN A 85 -4.24 7.84 24.55
CA ASN A 85 -3.17 6.98 25.06
C ASN A 85 -2.08 6.79 24.01
N SER A 86 -2.45 6.78 22.73
CA SER A 86 -1.55 6.67 21.58
C SER A 86 -0.83 7.99 21.32
N PRO A 87 0.51 8.05 21.40
CA PRO A 87 1.27 9.25 21.08
C PRO A 87 1.27 9.60 19.58
N ASN A 88 1.00 8.64 18.73
CA ASN A 88 0.94 8.81 17.27
C ASN A 88 -0.49 8.52 16.81
N ALA A 89 -1.12 9.51 16.17
CA ALA A 89 -2.49 9.40 15.67
C ALA A 89 -2.73 10.32 14.48
N ILE A 90 -3.58 9.88 13.55
CA ILE A 90 -4.08 10.69 12.44
C ILE A 90 -5.52 10.31 12.11
N LEU A 91 -6.38 11.32 12.01
CA LEU A 91 -7.78 11.22 11.60
C LEU A 91 -7.94 11.85 10.22
N THR A 92 -8.52 11.13 9.27
CA THR A 92 -8.74 11.57 7.90
C THR A 92 -10.19 11.32 7.50
N GLU A 93 -10.84 12.27 6.86
CA GLU A 93 -12.13 12.06 6.23
C GLU A 93 -11.93 11.30 4.91
N LEU A 94 -12.58 10.16 4.75
CA LEU A 94 -12.34 9.25 3.62
C LEU A 94 -12.74 9.86 2.27
N LYS A 95 -13.83 10.62 2.22
CA LYS A 95 -14.38 11.19 0.98
C LYS A 95 -13.51 12.29 0.38
N SER A 96 -12.99 13.19 1.21
CA SER A 96 -12.15 14.32 0.78
C SER A 96 -10.66 13.98 0.79
N GLY A 97 -10.23 13.01 1.60
CA GLY A 97 -8.83 12.75 1.93
C GLY A 97 -8.22 13.81 2.85
N GLU A 98 -9.05 14.68 3.45
CA GLU A 98 -8.59 15.75 4.32
C GLU A 98 -8.19 15.20 5.70
N THR A 99 -7.01 15.60 6.18
CA THR A 99 -6.59 15.32 7.56
C THR A 99 -7.30 16.28 8.50
N ILE A 100 -8.20 15.75 9.33
CA ILE A 100 -8.99 16.49 10.29
C ILE A 100 -8.16 16.83 11.55
N ALA A 101 -7.45 15.84 12.11
CA ALA A 101 -6.61 16.03 13.26
C ALA A 101 -5.43 15.07 13.26
N GLN A 102 -4.32 15.44 13.88
CA GLN A 102 -3.14 14.58 13.96
C GLN A 102 -2.26 14.89 15.17
N ARG A 103 -1.52 13.87 15.63
CA ARG A 103 -0.51 13.96 16.69
C ARG A 103 0.64 13.03 16.35
N GLY A 104 1.90 13.51 16.36
CA GLY A 104 3.07 12.68 16.04
C GLY A 104 2.97 11.94 14.71
N ALA A 105 2.23 12.48 13.72
CA ALA A 105 1.84 11.72 12.53
C ALA A 105 3.01 11.41 11.58
N GLY A 106 4.08 12.18 11.65
CA GLY A 106 5.30 11.94 10.87
C GLY A 106 6.42 11.25 11.64
N ASP A 107 6.17 10.86 12.89
CA ASP A 107 7.16 10.13 13.66
C ASP A 107 7.30 8.70 13.16
N ARG A 108 8.54 8.20 13.10
CA ARG A 108 8.80 6.82 12.71
C ARG A 108 8.33 5.88 13.81
N ILE A 109 7.54 4.90 13.41
CA ILE A 109 7.00 3.86 14.29
C ILE A 109 7.26 2.46 13.71
N TYR A 110 7.16 1.44 14.54
CA TYR A 110 7.03 0.05 14.09
C TYR A 110 5.55 -0.25 13.83
N PRO A 111 5.18 -0.74 12.63
CA PRO A 111 3.77 -0.93 12.27
C PRO A 111 3.13 -2.15 12.93
N ALA A 112 3.91 -3.10 13.44
CA ALA A 112 3.41 -4.40 13.83
C ALA A 112 2.49 -4.99 12.73
N SER A 113 1.39 -5.65 13.11
CA SER A 113 0.45 -6.25 12.15
C SER A 113 -0.34 -5.26 11.29
N LEU A 114 -0.18 -3.92 11.44
CA LEU A 114 -0.73 -2.99 10.46
C LEU A 114 -0.06 -3.14 9.08
N THR A 115 1.14 -3.71 9.03
CA THR A 115 1.82 -4.19 7.80
C THR A 115 0.90 -5.01 6.91
N LYS A 116 0.02 -5.82 7.51
CA LYS A 116 -0.87 -6.76 6.81
C LYS A 116 -1.91 -6.08 5.93
N ILE A 117 -2.16 -4.78 6.12
CA ILE A 117 -2.96 -3.95 5.20
C ILE A 117 -2.27 -3.90 3.83
N MET A 118 -0.96 -3.65 3.81
CA MET A 118 -0.16 -3.67 2.58
C MET A 118 -0.09 -5.07 1.97
N THR A 119 0.11 -6.09 2.80
CA THR A 119 0.17 -7.48 2.34
C THR A 119 -1.14 -7.90 1.66
N ALA A 120 -2.29 -7.61 2.26
CA ALA A 120 -3.59 -7.93 1.67
C ALA A 120 -3.84 -7.14 0.38
N LEU A 121 -3.52 -5.85 0.35
CA LEU A 121 -3.69 -5.00 -0.85
C LEU A 121 -2.84 -5.52 -2.01
N VAL A 122 -1.55 -5.77 -1.79
CA VAL A 122 -0.65 -6.30 -2.83
C VAL A 122 -1.09 -7.67 -3.31
N ALA A 123 -1.54 -8.55 -2.41
CA ALA A 123 -2.08 -9.87 -2.80
C ALA A 123 -3.32 -9.72 -3.70
N ILE A 124 -4.30 -8.90 -3.31
CA ILE A 124 -5.52 -8.66 -4.09
C ILE A 124 -5.20 -8.09 -5.48
N GLU A 125 -4.25 -7.17 -5.58
CA GLU A 125 -3.88 -6.55 -6.86
C GLU A 125 -3.11 -7.48 -7.81
N ASN A 126 -2.44 -8.52 -7.30
CA ASN A 126 -1.60 -9.42 -8.09
C ASN A 126 -2.22 -10.81 -8.33
N ILE A 127 -3.30 -11.16 -7.65
CA ILE A 127 -4.02 -12.43 -7.86
C ILE A 127 -5.23 -12.16 -8.76
N SER A 128 -5.25 -12.77 -9.93
CA SER A 128 -6.30 -12.52 -10.94
C SER A 128 -7.65 -13.16 -10.61
N ASP A 129 -7.64 -14.26 -9.86
CA ASP A 129 -8.82 -14.99 -9.40
C ASP A 129 -8.67 -15.33 -7.92
N LEU A 130 -9.41 -14.62 -7.06
CA LEU A 130 -9.35 -14.84 -5.62
C LEU A 130 -10.00 -16.16 -5.17
N ASP A 131 -10.71 -16.84 -6.05
CA ASP A 131 -11.26 -18.18 -5.80
C ASP A 131 -10.31 -19.30 -6.22
N GLU A 132 -9.13 -18.97 -6.79
CA GLU A 132 -8.11 -19.96 -7.12
C GLU A 132 -7.54 -20.63 -5.86
N PRO A 133 -7.43 -21.99 -5.84
CA PRO A 133 -6.89 -22.70 -4.70
C PRO A 133 -5.38 -22.50 -4.58
N MET A 134 -4.93 -22.25 -3.34
CA MET A 134 -3.53 -22.15 -2.95
C MET A 134 -3.23 -23.13 -1.84
N THR A 135 -2.02 -23.68 -1.82
CA THR A 135 -1.59 -24.60 -0.76
C THR A 135 -0.55 -23.93 0.12
N SER A 136 -0.82 -23.91 1.44
CA SER A 136 0.12 -23.36 2.41
C SER A 136 1.37 -24.24 2.52
N PRO A 137 2.58 -23.70 2.27
CA PRO A 137 3.84 -24.43 2.40
C PRO A 137 4.11 -24.89 3.84
N TYR A 138 5.00 -25.88 4.00
CA TYR A 138 5.38 -26.43 5.32
C TYR A 138 6.48 -25.64 5.99
N ASP A 139 7.33 -24.95 5.25
CA ASP A 139 8.67 -24.55 5.64
C ASP A 139 8.70 -23.44 6.71
N PHE A 140 7.73 -22.55 6.71
CA PHE A 140 7.72 -21.37 7.57
C PHE A 140 7.00 -21.56 8.91
N TYR A 141 6.19 -22.62 9.09
CA TYR A 141 5.38 -22.79 10.31
C TYR A 141 6.23 -22.90 11.58
N GLN A 142 7.35 -23.63 11.51
CA GLN A 142 8.25 -23.76 12.67
C GLN A 142 8.80 -22.38 13.08
N TYR A 143 9.15 -21.54 12.12
CA TYR A 143 9.60 -20.17 12.36
C TYR A 143 8.48 -19.33 13.00
N LEU A 144 7.27 -19.36 12.46
CA LEU A 144 6.14 -18.60 12.98
C LEU A 144 5.78 -18.99 14.42
N TYR A 145 5.82 -20.28 14.77
CA TYR A 145 5.61 -20.75 16.14
C TYR A 145 6.73 -20.30 17.09
N GLN A 146 7.98 -20.26 16.63
CA GLN A 146 9.10 -19.75 17.45
C GLN A 146 9.01 -18.24 17.73
N MET A 147 8.41 -17.49 16.77
CA MET A 147 8.20 -16.06 16.90
C MET A 147 6.89 -15.69 17.60
N ASP A 148 6.14 -16.67 18.09
CA ASP A 148 4.81 -16.47 18.68
C ASP A 148 3.89 -15.62 17.79
N ALA A 149 3.95 -15.87 16.47
CA ALA A 149 3.21 -15.11 15.48
C ALA A 149 1.71 -15.43 15.55
N SER A 150 0.85 -14.42 15.38
CA SER A 150 -0.60 -14.62 15.26
C SER A 150 -0.92 -15.50 14.05
N MET A 151 -1.80 -16.48 14.25
CA MET A 151 -2.21 -17.46 13.23
C MET A 151 -3.72 -17.38 13.00
N ALA A 152 -4.16 -17.58 11.77
CA ALA A 152 -5.58 -17.62 11.41
C ALA A 152 -6.19 -19.03 11.55
N GLY A 153 -5.35 -20.05 11.68
CA GLY A 153 -5.76 -21.44 11.89
C GLY A 153 -5.56 -22.35 10.68
N PHE A 154 -4.93 -21.87 9.61
CA PHE A 154 -4.52 -22.73 8.52
C PHE A 154 -3.31 -23.57 8.90
N GLU A 155 -3.30 -24.82 8.43
CA GLU A 155 -2.27 -25.80 8.74
C GLU A 155 -1.29 -26.02 7.58
N PRO A 156 -0.08 -26.57 7.85
CA PRO A 156 0.88 -26.92 6.78
C PRO A 156 0.27 -27.88 5.74
N GLY A 157 0.39 -27.53 4.46
CA GLY A 157 -0.16 -28.35 3.35
C GLY A 157 -1.67 -28.21 3.15
N GLU A 158 -2.32 -27.30 3.87
CA GLU A 158 -3.73 -27.02 3.66
C GLU A 158 -3.94 -26.24 2.36
N THR A 159 -4.96 -26.67 1.60
CA THR A 159 -5.37 -26.02 0.35
C THR A 159 -6.70 -25.33 0.54
N ALA A 160 -6.69 -24.00 0.40
CA ALA A 160 -7.86 -23.13 0.48
C ALA A 160 -7.82 -22.09 -0.63
N LYS A 161 -8.85 -21.28 -0.79
CA LYS A 161 -8.88 -20.22 -1.79
C LYS A 161 -7.96 -19.08 -1.40
N ALA A 162 -7.43 -18.33 -2.38
CA ALA A 162 -6.68 -17.09 -2.12
C ALA A 162 -7.47 -16.13 -1.21
N ARG A 163 -8.76 -15.99 -1.46
CA ARG A 163 -9.70 -15.21 -0.65
C ARG A 163 -9.69 -15.62 0.83
N ASP A 164 -9.68 -16.91 1.12
CA ASP A 164 -9.69 -17.44 2.49
C ASP A 164 -8.44 -16.97 3.26
N TYR A 165 -7.26 -17.02 2.60
CA TYR A 165 -6.01 -16.52 3.17
C TYR A 165 -6.03 -14.99 3.37
N ILE A 166 -6.63 -14.22 2.43
CA ILE A 166 -6.76 -12.75 2.56
C ILE A 166 -7.62 -12.38 3.79
N TYR A 167 -8.73 -13.11 4.02
CA TYR A 167 -9.53 -12.95 5.23
C TYR A 167 -8.70 -13.31 6.49
N GLY A 168 -7.90 -14.38 6.43
CA GLY A 168 -6.98 -14.74 7.51
C GLY A 168 -5.96 -13.66 7.84
N VAL A 169 -5.38 -13.00 6.82
CA VAL A 169 -4.45 -11.86 6.99
C VAL A 169 -5.08 -10.71 7.77
N ILE A 170 -6.27 -10.29 7.38
CA ILE A 170 -6.89 -9.08 7.95
C ILE A 170 -7.60 -9.38 9.27
N LEU A 171 -8.46 -10.40 9.33
CA LEU A 171 -9.31 -10.64 10.49
C LEU A 171 -8.52 -11.20 11.67
N ALA A 172 -7.89 -12.35 11.51
CA ALA A 172 -7.14 -13.04 12.56
C ALA A 172 -5.67 -12.62 12.64
N SER A 173 -5.21 -11.74 11.76
CA SER A 173 -3.79 -11.36 11.70
C SER A 173 -2.84 -12.53 11.37
N GLY A 174 -3.31 -13.54 10.60
CA GLY A 174 -2.60 -14.78 10.29
C GLY A 174 -1.28 -14.55 9.54
N ALA A 175 -0.16 -14.87 10.18
CA ALA A 175 1.16 -14.75 9.59
C ALA A 175 1.40 -15.84 8.53
N GLU A 176 0.87 -17.06 8.74
CA GLU A 176 0.90 -18.13 7.77
C GLU A 176 0.17 -17.76 6.47
N CYS A 177 -0.91 -17.00 6.59
CA CYS A 177 -1.63 -16.48 5.43
C CYS A 177 -0.77 -15.50 4.62
N CYS A 178 -0.02 -14.61 5.30
CA CYS A 178 0.87 -13.67 4.65
C CYS A 178 1.94 -14.40 3.82
N LEU A 179 2.59 -15.40 4.43
CA LEU A 179 3.66 -16.15 3.77
C LEU A 179 3.12 -17.06 2.66
N THR A 180 1.93 -17.62 2.81
CA THR A 180 1.26 -18.40 1.75
C THR A 180 0.96 -17.53 0.52
N LEU A 181 0.41 -16.33 0.74
CA LEU A 181 0.15 -15.36 -0.35
C LEU A 181 1.45 -14.87 -0.99
N ALA A 182 2.47 -14.61 -0.20
CA ALA A 182 3.77 -14.16 -0.69
C ALA A 182 4.43 -15.21 -1.60
N GLU A 183 4.42 -16.47 -1.18
CA GLU A 183 4.93 -17.57 -2.00
C GLU A 183 4.14 -17.72 -3.30
N ALA A 184 2.81 -17.65 -3.24
CA ALA A 184 1.95 -17.80 -4.42
C ALA A 184 2.11 -16.66 -5.43
N VAL A 185 2.28 -15.41 -4.97
CA VAL A 185 2.36 -14.22 -5.84
C VAL A 185 3.75 -14.02 -6.43
N SER A 186 4.81 -14.24 -5.65
CA SER A 186 6.17 -13.86 -6.03
C SER A 186 7.21 -14.98 -5.89
N GLY A 187 6.82 -16.16 -5.40
CA GLY A 187 7.71 -17.30 -5.19
C GLY A 187 8.64 -17.15 -4.00
N SER A 188 8.50 -16.09 -3.19
CA SER A 188 9.24 -15.89 -1.95
C SER A 188 8.72 -14.70 -1.16
N GLU A 189 8.93 -14.67 0.16
CA GLU A 189 8.60 -13.49 0.97
C GLU A 189 9.38 -12.25 0.52
N GLN A 190 10.68 -12.38 0.19
CA GLN A 190 11.50 -11.25 -0.26
C GLN A 190 10.95 -10.62 -1.55
N GLY A 191 10.58 -11.44 -2.55
CA GLY A 191 9.98 -10.92 -3.78
C GLY A 191 8.66 -10.19 -3.53
N PHE A 192 7.88 -10.64 -2.54
CA PHE A 192 6.65 -9.97 -2.14
C PHE A 192 6.92 -8.64 -1.41
N VAL A 193 7.93 -8.61 -0.54
CA VAL A 193 8.39 -7.39 0.15
C VAL A 193 8.85 -6.33 -0.86
N ASP A 194 9.51 -6.74 -1.94
CA ASP A 194 9.89 -5.81 -3.02
C ASP A 194 8.64 -5.17 -3.67
N LEU A 195 7.55 -5.96 -3.89
CA LEU A 195 6.27 -5.43 -4.36
C LEU A 195 5.61 -4.49 -3.34
N MET A 196 5.67 -4.82 -2.03
CA MET A 196 5.15 -3.94 -0.97
C MET A 196 5.87 -2.59 -0.95
N ASN A 197 7.21 -2.57 -1.05
CA ASN A 197 7.99 -1.34 -1.08
C ASN A 197 7.77 -0.55 -2.39
N GLN A 198 7.58 -1.24 -3.52
CA GLN A 198 7.16 -0.58 -4.75
C GLN A 198 5.79 0.10 -4.58
N LYS A 199 4.81 -0.60 -4.01
CA LYS A 199 3.48 -0.05 -3.74
C LYS A 199 3.54 1.13 -2.76
N ALA A 200 4.37 1.06 -1.72
CA ALA A 200 4.60 2.18 -0.80
C ALA A 200 5.09 3.43 -1.55
N ALA A 201 6.07 3.28 -2.43
CA ALA A 201 6.56 4.39 -3.26
C ALA A 201 5.48 4.93 -4.22
N GLU A 202 4.65 4.06 -4.82
CA GLU A 202 3.51 4.47 -5.67
C GLU A 202 2.47 5.29 -4.91
N LEU A 203 2.26 4.99 -3.62
CA LEU A 203 1.33 5.69 -2.74
C LEU A 203 1.92 6.96 -2.09
N GLY A 204 3.22 7.23 -2.28
CA GLY A 204 3.91 8.37 -1.66
C GLY A 204 4.17 8.17 -0.17
N MET A 205 4.34 6.91 0.28
CA MET A 205 4.70 6.56 1.65
C MET A 205 6.24 6.69 1.84
N ASP A 206 6.72 7.94 1.80
CA ASP A 206 8.16 8.24 1.72
C ASP A 206 8.94 7.89 3.00
N ASP A 207 8.25 7.77 4.14
CA ASP A 207 8.84 7.42 5.45
C ASP A 207 8.59 5.96 5.84
N THR A 208 8.34 5.08 4.85
CA THR A 208 8.00 3.67 5.06
C THR A 208 9.00 2.73 4.41
N HIS A 209 9.37 1.68 5.13
CA HIS A 209 10.12 0.55 4.60
C HIS A 209 9.60 -0.76 5.20
N PHE A 210 9.20 -1.69 4.35
CA PHE A 210 8.81 -3.04 4.73
C PHE A 210 9.99 -4.00 4.59
N SER A 211 10.27 -4.81 5.62
CA SER A 211 11.28 -5.87 5.60
C SER A 211 10.68 -7.28 5.61
N ASN A 212 9.39 -7.41 5.96
CA ASN A 212 8.64 -8.65 5.95
C ASN A 212 7.15 -8.41 5.66
N THR A 213 6.40 -9.49 5.44
CA THR A 213 4.97 -9.43 5.09
C THR A 213 4.04 -9.47 6.30
N THR A 214 4.55 -9.78 7.47
CA THR A 214 3.78 -10.12 8.68
C THR A 214 3.70 -8.99 9.70
N GLY A 215 4.67 -8.07 9.69
CA GLY A 215 4.85 -7.06 10.72
C GLY A 215 5.56 -7.59 11.98
N LEU A 216 6.21 -8.75 11.90
CA LEU A 216 7.13 -9.20 12.95
C LEU A 216 8.27 -8.19 13.11
N GLN A 217 8.75 -8.06 14.36
CA GLN A 217 9.70 -7.02 14.72
C GLN A 217 11.02 -7.12 13.93
N ASP A 218 11.40 -6.01 13.32
CA ASP A 218 12.67 -5.83 12.63
C ASP A 218 13.02 -4.33 12.66
N ALA A 219 14.30 -4.00 12.87
CA ALA A 219 14.75 -2.61 12.99
C ALA A 219 14.60 -1.79 11.68
N GLU A 220 14.63 -2.49 10.54
CA GLU A 220 14.45 -1.87 9.22
C GLU A 220 12.97 -1.88 8.75
N HIS A 221 12.04 -2.41 9.59
CA HIS A 221 10.62 -2.46 9.30
C HIS A 221 9.90 -1.31 10.00
N TYR A 222 9.70 -0.20 9.30
CA TYR A 222 9.15 1.02 9.90
C TYR A 222 8.20 1.76 8.97
N THR A 223 7.40 2.64 9.55
CA THR A 223 6.45 3.50 8.84
C THR A 223 6.11 4.74 9.69
N THR A 224 5.10 5.49 9.27
CA THR A 224 4.44 6.55 10.05
C THR A 224 2.92 6.34 10.03
N VAL A 225 2.19 6.87 11.02
CA VAL A 225 0.71 6.80 10.96
C VAL A 225 0.15 7.62 9.78
N ARG A 226 0.90 8.61 9.29
CA ARG A 226 0.55 9.34 8.05
C ARG A 226 0.60 8.43 6.84
N ASP A 227 1.68 7.68 6.67
CA ASP A 227 1.83 6.77 5.54
C ASP A 227 0.81 5.63 5.61
N LEU A 228 0.53 5.11 6.80
CA LEU A 228 -0.51 4.10 7.01
C LEU A 228 -1.91 4.65 6.69
N SER A 229 -2.18 5.94 6.91
CA SER A 229 -3.44 6.57 6.50
C SER A 229 -3.56 6.64 4.97
N LEU A 230 -2.48 6.96 4.25
CA LEU A 230 -2.43 6.91 2.79
C LEU A 230 -2.67 5.49 2.27
N LEU A 231 -2.04 4.51 2.89
CA LEU A 231 -2.22 3.10 2.56
C LEU A 231 -3.68 2.66 2.73
N LEU A 232 -4.29 2.95 3.89
CA LEU A 232 -5.66 2.52 4.19
C LEU A 232 -6.67 3.25 3.29
N ASP A 233 -6.50 4.55 3.03
CA ASP A 233 -7.32 5.30 2.07
C ASP A 233 -7.28 4.66 0.67
N SER A 234 -6.11 4.29 0.21
CA SER A 234 -5.95 3.60 -1.09
C SER A 234 -6.57 2.20 -1.07
N ALA A 235 -6.32 1.42 -0.03
CA ALA A 235 -6.81 0.05 0.08
C ALA A 235 -8.36 0.01 0.13
N LEU A 236 -9.01 0.92 0.85
CA LEU A 236 -10.47 1.01 0.96
C LEU A 236 -11.18 1.36 -0.36
N LYS A 237 -10.47 1.88 -1.36
CA LYS A 237 -10.99 2.10 -2.73
C LYS A 237 -11.11 0.80 -3.53
N ASN A 238 -10.41 -0.26 -3.10
CA ASN A 238 -10.56 -1.59 -3.67
C ASN A 238 -11.75 -2.29 -2.97
N ALA A 239 -12.76 -2.71 -3.75
CA ALA A 239 -14.00 -3.29 -3.22
C ALA A 239 -13.76 -4.60 -2.46
N GLU A 240 -12.87 -5.46 -2.96
CA GLU A 240 -12.51 -6.73 -2.30
C GLU A 240 -11.81 -6.49 -0.97
N PHE A 241 -10.83 -5.56 -0.94
CA PHE A 241 -10.17 -5.20 0.30
C PHE A 241 -11.17 -4.62 1.32
N ARG A 242 -12.04 -3.71 0.88
CA ARG A 242 -13.04 -3.09 1.74
C ARG A 242 -13.98 -4.12 2.34
N GLU A 243 -14.47 -5.08 1.56
CA GLU A 243 -15.31 -6.17 2.04
C GLU A 243 -14.61 -6.97 3.15
N VAL A 244 -13.35 -7.36 2.92
CA VAL A 244 -12.56 -8.08 3.92
C VAL A 244 -12.34 -7.24 5.17
N PHE A 245 -11.93 -5.97 5.03
CA PHE A 245 -11.59 -5.08 6.14
C PHE A 245 -12.78 -4.76 7.05
N THR A 246 -13.99 -4.74 6.49
CA THR A 246 -15.24 -4.45 7.25
C THR A 246 -15.96 -5.70 7.74
N SER A 247 -15.44 -6.90 7.45
CA SER A 247 -16.03 -8.15 7.92
C SER A 247 -15.75 -8.40 9.40
N ARG A 248 -16.77 -8.84 10.14
CA ARG A 248 -16.64 -9.24 11.56
C ARG A 248 -16.13 -10.66 11.70
N SER A 249 -16.48 -11.53 10.77
CA SER A 249 -16.05 -12.92 10.71
C SER A 249 -16.16 -13.43 9.28
N TYR A 250 -15.45 -14.52 8.98
CA TYR A 250 -15.47 -15.20 7.71
C TYR A 250 -15.43 -16.72 7.91
N THR A 251 -16.23 -17.48 7.16
CA THR A 251 -16.25 -18.94 7.25
C THR A 251 -15.54 -19.56 6.06
N VAL A 252 -14.38 -20.14 6.32
CA VAL A 252 -13.63 -20.98 5.37
C VAL A 252 -14.42 -22.25 5.11
N GLN A 253 -14.64 -22.55 3.83
CA GLN A 253 -15.32 -23.77 3.44
C GLN A 253 -14.46 -25.02 3.72
N PRO A 254 -15.03 -26.25 3.70
CA PRO A 254 -14.26 -27.48 3.90
C PRO A 254 -13.00 -27.54 3.04
N THR A 255 -11.89 -27.89 3.69
CA THR A 255 -10.58 -28.06 3.07
C THR A 255 -10.09 -29.51 3.19
N ASN A 256 -8.90 -29.81 2.67
CA ASN A 256 -8.24 -31.09 2.85
C ASN A 256 -7.78 -31.37 4.29
N VAL A 257 -7.71 -30.32 5.14
CA VAL A 257 -7.30 -30.41 6.56
C VAL A 257 -8.48 -30.20 7.50
N HIS A 258 -9.34 -29.23 7.20
CA HIS A 258 -10.55 -28.93 7.97
C HIS A 258 -11.80 -29.37 7.19
N PRO A 259 -12.25 -30.63 7.35
CA PRO A 259 -13.37 -31.20 6.56
C PRO A 259 -14.72 -30.55 6.87
N GLU A 260 -14.88 -29.87 8.02
CA GLU A 260 -16.08 -29.13 8.39
C GLU A 260 -15.94 -27.62 8.10
N GLY A 261 -14.79 -27.16 7.59
CA GLY A 261 -14.43 -25.76 7.54
C GLY A 261 -14.20 -25.18 8.93
N PHE A 262 -13.94 -23.87 9.00
CA PHE A 262 -13.80 -23.14 10.27
C PHE A 262 -14.11 -21.66 10.10
N THR A 263 -14.33 -20.95 11.20
CA THR A 263 -14.65 -19.51 11.16
C THR A 263 -13.49 -18.69 11.71
N ILE A 264 -13.12 -17.66 10.98
CA ILE A 264 -12.10 -16.67 11.33
C ILE A 264 -12.82 -15.44 11.89
N GLY A 265 -12.51 -15.03 13.13
CA GLY A 265 -13.02 -13.82 13.75
C GLY A 265 -12.11 -12.62 13.53
N SER A 266 -12.67 -11.41 13.58
CA SER A 266 -11.89 -10.19 13.56
C SER A 266 -11.36 -9.85 14.94
N THR A 267 -10.04 -9.76 15.10
CA THR A 267 -9.37 -9.39 16.37
C THR A 267 -9.83 -8.04 16.91
N LEU A 268 -10.19 -7.09 16.02
CA LEU A 268 -10.77 -5.82 16.46
C LEU A 268 -12.09 -6.05 17.19
N PHE A 269 -13.04 -6.76 16.57
CA PHE A 269 -14.39 -6.92 17.12
C PHE A 269 -14.43 -7.87 18.33
N GLU A 270 -13.54 -8.86 18.39
CA GLU A 270 -13.39 -9.73 19.55
C GLU A 270 -12.88 -8.97 20.77
N ASN A 271 -11.97 -8.00 20.58
CA ASN A 271 -11.37 -7.22 21.66
C ASN A 271 -12.15 -5.95 22.02
N ALA A 272 -12.93 -5.40 21.09
CA ALA A 272 -13.63 -4.13 21.29
C ALA A 272 -14.88 -4.25 22.19
N GLY A 273 -15.47 -5.44 22.29
CA GLY A 273 -16.74 -5.66 22.99
C GLY A 273 -17.89 -4.87 22.33
N ASN A 274 -18.02 -3.59 22.63
CA ASN A 274 -19.02 -2.70 22.00
C ASN A 274 -18.33 -1.67 21.11
N THR A 275 -18.63 -1.71 19.81
CA THR A 275 -18.13 -0.77 18.77
C THR A 275 -19.13 0.31 18.37
N GLY A 276 -20.26 0.41 19.09
CA GLY A 276 -21.27 1.45 18.85
C GLY A 276 -20.77 2.82 19.28
N LEU A 277 -20.93 3.79 18.42
CA LEU A 277 -20.61 5.21 18.65
C LEU A 277 -21.87 6.00 18.93
N LYS A 278 -21.75 7.28 19.33
CA LYS A 278 -22.90 8.14 19.61
C LYS A 278 -23.83 8.28 18.41
N ASN A 279 -23.28 8.43 17.19
CA ASN A 279 -24.06 8.58 15.95
C ASN A 279 -23.39 7.79 14.81
N GLY A 280 -23.06 6.53 15.03
CA GLY A 280 -22.39 5.71 14.03
C GLY A 280 -21.84 4.43 14.59
N GLU A 281 -20.94 3.81 13.86
CA GLU A 281 -20.24 2.58 14.28
C GLU A 281 -18.85 2.47 13.67
N ILE A 282 -17.98 1.72 14.34
CA ILE A 282 -16.72 1.27 13.73
C ILE A 282 -17.07 0.14 12.75
N LEU A 283 -16.79 0.37 11.47
CA LEU A 283 -17.13 -0.55 10.38
C LEU A 283 -16.11 -1.67 10.26
N GLY A 284 -14.84 -1.40 10.55
CA GLY A 284 -13.77 -2.36 10.43
C GLY A 284 -12.43 -1.84 10.94
N GLY A 285 -11.45 -2.72 11.00
CA GLY A 285 -10.11 -2.32 11.41
C GLY A 285 -9.11 -3.46 11.48
N LYS A 286 -7.84 -3.07 11.56
CA LYS A 286 -6.70 -3.97 11.76
C LYS A 286 -5.96 -3.55 13.03
N THR A 287 -5.81 -4.47 13.96
CA THR A 287 -5.00 -4.31 15.19
C THR A 287 -3.56 -4.73 14.94
N GLY A 288 -2.65 -4.22 15.75
CA GLY A 288 -1.24 -4.63 15.75
C GLY A 288 -0.63 -4.48 17.11
N TYR A 289 0.32 -5.38 17.44
CA TYR A 289 1.12 -5.32 18.65
C TYR A 289 2.46 -6.03 18.45
N THR A 290 3.51 -5.42 18.90
CA THR A 290 4.78 -6.01 19.37
C THR A 290 5.22 -5.23 20.58
N ASP A 291 6.16 -5.73 21.37
CA ASP A 291 6.66 -5.02 22.55
C ASP A 291 7.22 -3.64 22.18
N GLU A 292 7.85 -3.52 21.00
CA GLU A 292 8.42 -2.27 20.51
C GLU A 292 7.38 -1.33 19.88
N ALA A 293 6.37 -1.89 19.21
CA ALA A 293 5.33 -1.10 18.55
C ALA A 293 4.26 -0.58 19.50
N GLY A 294 4.08 -1.23 20.67
CA GLY A 294 2.91 -1.01 21.50
C GLY A 294 1.61 -1.42 20.79
N LEU A 295 0.47 -1.02 21.35
CA LEU A 295 -0.82 -1.28 20.76
C LEU A 295 -1.07 -0.31 19.59
N CYS A 296 -1.41 -0.84 18.41
CA CYS A 296 -1.65 -0.11 17.16
C CYS A 296 -3.03 -0.47 16.59
N LEU A 297 -3.68 0.50 15.95
CA LEU A 297 -4.96 0.31 15.27
C LEU A 297 -5.03 1.16 14.00
N ALA A 298 -5.50 0.56 12.90
CA ALA A 298 -6.00 1.26 11.73
C ALA A 298 -7.48 0.89 11.60
N SER A 299 -8.39 1.87 11.62
CA SER A 299 -9.83 1.66 11.65
C SER A 299 -10.57 2.56 10.68
N LEU A 300 -11.75 2.07 10.25
CA LEU A 300 -12.75 2.79 9.48
C LEU A 300 -14.02 2.89 10.33
N ALA A 301 -14.60 4.07 10.42
CA ALA A 301 -15.89 4.28 11.06
C ALA A 301 -16.79 5.16 10.20
N GLU A 302 -18.11 4.97 10.36
CA GLU A 302 -19.11 5.91 9.91
C GLU A 302 -19.61 6.73 11.10
N VAL A 303 -19.63 8.05 10.98
CA VAL A 303 -20.18 8.97 11.98
C VAL A 303 -21.01 10.03 11.27
N ASP A 304 -22.28 10.14 11.64
CA ASP A 304 -23.25 11.06 11.01
C ASP A 304 -23.35 10.91 9.48
N GLY A 305 -23.21 9.67 8.97
CA GLY A 305 -23.29 9.33 7.55
C GLY A 305 -22.06 9.63 6.72
N GLU A 306 -20.94 10.05 7.33
CA GLU A 306 -19.65 10.25 6.67
C GLU A 306 -18.62 9.26 7.23
N GLU A 307 -17.68 8.85 6.39
CA GLU A 307 -16.67 7.86 6.74
C GLU A 307 -15.32 8.49 7.09
N TYR A 308 -14.70 7.97 8.13
CA TYR A 308 -13.42 8.43 8.67
C TYR A 308 -12.45 7.27 8.86
N ILE A 309 -11.20 7.53 8.52
CA ILE A 309 -10.05 6.67 8.85
C ILE A 309 -9.36 7.25 10.09
N LEU A 310 -9.11 6.40 11.08
CA LEU A 310 -8.21 6.71 12.19
C LEU A 310 -7.09 5.67 12.23
N VAL A 311 -5.86 6.15 12.26
CA VAL A 311 -4.67 5.31 12.52
C VAL A 311 -4.03 5.80 13.80
N THR A 312 -3.85 4.88 14.76
CA THR A 312 -3.15 5.13 16.03
C THR A 312 -2.03 4.13 16.23
N ALA A 313 -0.96 4.54 16.89
CA ALA A 313 0.17 3.67 17.19
C ALA A 313 0.81 4.00 18.55
N HIS A 314 1.53 3.03 19.08
CA HIS A 314 2.34 3.14 20.27
C HIS A 314 1.56 3.40 21.56
N ALA A 315 0.26 2.99 21.62
CA ALA A 315 -0.45 3.02 22.89
C ALA A 315 0.17 2.01 23.86
N PRO A 316 0.23 2.32 25.17
CA PRO A 316 0.79 1.41 26.16
C PRO A 316 -0.07 0.16 26.32
N GLY A 317 0.51 -0.94 26.79
CA GLY A 317 -0.21 -2.19 27.09
C GLY A 317 0.24 -3.37 26.23
N SER A 318 -0.54 -4.44 26.27
CA SER A 318 -0.32 -5.70 25.54
C SER A 318 -1.65 -6.36 25.24
N HIS A 319 -1.63 -7.56 24.66
CA HIS A 319 -2.84 -8.35 24.41
C HIS A 319 -3.65 -8.66 25.69
N GLU A 320 -3.00 -8.67 26.86
CA GLU A 320 -3.62 -9.01 28.16
C GLU A 320 -4.12 -7.78 28.93
N THR A 321 -3.81 -6.56 28.45
CA THR A 321 -4.18 -5.32 29.13
C THR A 321 -5.44 -4.69 28.51
N GLU A 322 -5.87 -3.56 29.05
CA GLU A 322 -6.89 -2.74 28.43
C GLU A 322 -6.46 -2.31 27.03
N GLN A 323 -7.37 -2.39 26.06
CA GLN A 323 -7.07 -2.16 24.64
C GLN A 323 -7.16 -0.65 24.33
N TYR A 324 -6.18 0.11 24.80
CA TYR A 324 -6.15 1.57 24.74
C TYR A 324 -6.28 2.13 23.31
N HIS A 325 -5.71 1.46 22.30
CA HIS A 325 -5.85 1.85 20.89
C HIS A 325 -7.31 1.81 20.41
N ILE A 326 -8.14 0.87 20.94
CA ILE A 326 -9.57 0.79 20.65
C ILE A 326 -10.34 1.87 21.40
N LEU A 327 -9.98 2.13 22.66
CA LEU A 327 -10.57 3.21 23.45
C LEU A 327 -10.29 4.59 22.84
N ASP A 328 -9.08 4.79 22.33
CA ASP A 328 -8.69 6.00 21.60
C ASP A 328 -9.57 6.19 20.35
N ALA A 329 -9.82 5.13 19.58
CA ALA A 329 -10.68 5.18 18.42
C ALA A 329 -12.12 5.55 18.76
N ILE A 330 -12.70 4.91 19.78
CA ILE A 330 -14.06 5.23 20.27
C ILE A 330 -14.13 6.69 20.75
N THR A 331 -13.08 7.18 21.42
CA THR A 331 -12.99 8.57 21.90
C THR A 331 -13.02 9.55 20.73
N VAL A 332 -12.12 9.38 19.74
CA VAL A 332 -12.01 10.27 18.59
C VAL A 332 -13.30 10.30 17.76
N TYR A 333 -13.87 9.13 17.46
CA TYR A 333 -15.11 9.06 16.66
C TYR A 333 -16.30 9.66 17.40
N ASN A 334 -16.38 9.56 18.72
CA ASN A 334 -17.41 10.23 19.50
C ASN A 334 -17.20 11.76 19.60
N GLU A 335 -15.96 12.26 19.59
CA GLU A 335 -15.67 13.69 19.49
C GLU A 335 -16.13 14.29 18.14
N ILE A 336 -16.01 13.52 17.03
CA ILE A 336 -16.59 13.95 15.74
C ILE A 336 -18.10 14.17 15.86
N ALA A 337 -18.84 13.19 16.46
CA ALA A 337 -20.28 13.29 16.65
C ALA A 337 -20.68 14.48 17.55
N ASP A 338 -19.87 14.87 18.51
CA ASP A 338 -20.10 16.04 19.36
C ASP A 338 -19.83 17.35 18.58
N ALA A 339 -18.68 17.43 17.87
CA ALA A 339 -18.27 18.61 17.14
C ALA A 339 -19.20 18.99 15.96
N ARG A 340 -19.95 18.03 15.42
CA ARG A 340 -20.96 18.30 14.38
C ARG A 340 -22.29 18.82 14.89
N ARG A 341 -22.51 18.79 16.21
CA ARG A 341 -23.76 19.28 16.85
C ARG A 341 -23.65 20.72 17.31
N ASP A 342 -22.45 21.22 17.50
CA ASP A 342 -22.15 22.60 17.91
C ASP A 342 -21.99 23.52 16.68
#